data_4664087c750e46f62d9c2629937f8b1d
#
_entry.id   4664087c750e46f62d9c2629937f8b1d
#
_cell.length_a   1.000
_cell.length_b   1.000
_cell.length_c   1.000
_cell.angle_alpha   90.00
_cell.angle_beta   90.00
_cell.angle_gamma   90.00
#
_symmetry.space_group_name_H-M   'P 1'
#
loop_
_entity.id
_entity.type
_entity.pdbx_description
1 polymer ?
#
loop_
_entity_poly.entity_id
_entity_poly.type
_entity_poly.pdbx_seq_one_letter_code
_entity_poly.pdbx_strand_id
1 'polypeptide(L)'
;MRIIDDTKLDFDDVLISPKRSQLTSRKDADLTRKFTFKHSSDTWTGIPIVASNMDHTGTIAMCHILMKYPMLTALCKFVESSEWGWNDNIMRTVPYLFHGKI
;
A
#
# COMPACT_ATOMS: atom_id res chain seq x y z
N MET A 1 -14.60 29.57 0.16
CA MET A 1 -13.50 28.89 -0.57
C MET A 1 -12.19 29.26 0.13
N ARG A 2 -11.35 28.29 0.45
CA ARG A 2 -10.02 28.53 1.07
C ARG A 2 -8.96 28.45 -0.03
N ILE A 3 -8.22 29.51 -0.25
CA ILE A 3 -7.05 29.55 -1.12
C ILE A 3 -5.82 29.26 -0.27
N ILE A 4 -5.03 28.28 -0.70
CA ILE A 4 -3.75 27.95 -0.06
C ILE A 4 -2.66 28.51 -0.98
N ASP A 5 -1.99 29.54 -0.51
CA ASP A 5 -0.89 30.19 -1.22
C ASP A 5 0.43 29.50 -0.88
N ASP A 6 0.61 28.35 -1.46
CA ASP A 6 1.73 27.45 -1.20
C ASP A 6 2.24 26.87 -2.52
N THR A 7 3.55 26.71 -2.66
CA THR A 7 4.13 26.14 -3.88
C THR A 7 3.64 24.68 -4.04
N LYS A 8 2.94 24.42 -5.14
CA LYS A 8 2.49 23.08 -5.49
C LYS A 8 3.45 22.51 -6.54
N LEU A 9 4.11 21.40 -6.19
CA LEU A 9 5.03 20.69 -7.08
C LEU A 9 4.39 19.41 -7.59
N ASP A 10 4.61 19.13 -8.86
CA ASP A 10 4.28 17.86 -9.48
C ASP A 10 5.55 17.00 -9.64
N PHE A 11 5.41 15.78 -10.11
CA PHE A 11 6.55 14.88 -10.31
C PHE A 11 7.56 15.42 -11.33
N ASP A 12 7.11 16.22 -12.30
CA ASP A 12 7.96 16.86 -13.29
C ASP A 12 8.81 18.02 -12.72
N ASP A 13 8.41 18.53 -11.54
CA ASP A 13 9.09 19.64 -10.87
C ASP A 13 10.19 19.20 -9.90
N VAL A 14 10.34 17.89 -9.69
CA VAL A 14 11.22 17.36 -8.65
C VAL A 14 12.12 16.24 -9.18
N LEU A 15 13.31 16.14 -8.60
CA LEU A 15 14.25 15.05 -8.84
C LEU A 15 14.61 14.37 -7.53
N ILE A 16 14.83 13.05 -7.59
CA ILE A 16 15.33 12.31 -6.44
C ILE A 16 16.78 12.69 -6.21
N SER A 17 17.08 13.29 -5.06
CA SER A 17 18.44 13.62 -4.66
C SER A 17 19.21 12.34 -4.34
N PRO A 18 20.31 12.04 -5.02
CA PRO A 18 21.12 10.87 -4.71
C PRO A 18 21.74 11.01 -3.33
N LYS A 19 21.77 9.90 -2.60
CA LYS A 19 22.43 9.82 -1.29
C LYS A 19 23.55 8.78 -1.34
N ARG A 20 24.59 9.03 -0.53
CA ARG A 20 25.66 8.06 -0.37
C ARG A 20 25.11 6.78 0.27
N SER A 21 25.42 5.63 -0.32
CA SER A 21 25.05 4.31 0.19
C SER A 21 26.32 3.51 0.49
N GLN A 22 26.23 2.62 1.49
CA GLN A 22 27.26 1.63 1.81
C GLN A 22 26.93 0.25 1.21
N LEU A 23 25.79 0.13 0.53
CA LEU A 23 25.36 -1.11 -0.10
C LEU A 23 26.20 -1.39 -1.34
N THR A 24 26.66 -2.63 -1.51
CA THR A 24 27.42 -3.08 -2.65
C THR A 24 26.55 -3.55 -3.81
N SER A 25 25.33 -4.01 -3.52
CA SER A 25 24.37 -4.50 -4.50
C SER A 25 22.97 -3.98 -4.22
N ARG A 26 22.14 -3.84 -5.26
CA ARG A 26 20.70 -3.58 -5.12
C ARG A 26 19.97 -4.66 -4.33
N LYS A 27 20.46 -5.90 -4.40
CA LYS A 27 19.88 -7.04 -3.70
C LYS A 27 20.02 -6.94 -2.18
N ASP A 28 20.96 -6.12 -1.72
CA ASP A 28 21.22 -5.91 -0.29
C ASP A 28 20.29 -4.85 0.31
N ALA A 29 19.49 -4.17 -0.54
CA ALA A 29 18.55 -3.15 -0.09
C ALA A 29 17.34 -3.80 0.56
N ASP A 30 17.16 -3.60 1.86
CA ASP A 30 15.94 -3.95 2.57
C ASP A 30 14.86 -2.88 2.32
N LEU A 31 13.79 -3.29 1.63
CA LEU A 31 12.66 -2.43 1.30
C LEU A 31 11.57 -2.47 2.36
N THR A 32 11.67 -3.36 3.34
CA THR A 32 10.64 -3.50 4.37
C THR A 32 10.62 -2.32 5.32
N ARG A 33 9.41 -1.95 5.74
CA ARG A 33 9.16 -0.89 6.74
C ARG A 33 8.06 -1.34 7.69
N LYS A 34 8.16 -0.92 8.93
CA LYS A 34 7.13 -1.12 9.94
C LYS A 34 6.27 0.14 10.05
N PHE A 35 4.97 -0.05 9.97
CA PHE A 35 3.97 1.00 10.14
C PHE A 35 3.04 0.67 11.30
N THR A 36 2.66 1.68 12.07
CA THR A 36 1.61 1.60 13.08
C THR A 36 0.44 2.44 12.62
N PHE A 37 -0.73 1.84 12.51
CA PHE A 37 -1.93 2.55 12.07
C PHE A 37 -2.45 3.46 13.18
N LYS A 38 -2.71 4.73 12.82
CA LYS A 38 -3.03 5.78 13.78
C LYS A 38 -4.27 5.47 14.64
N HIS A 39 -5.26 4.80 14.08
CA HIS A 39 -6.57 4.64 14.71
C HIS A 39 -6.83 3.25 15.29
N SER A 40 -6.16 2.21 14.82
CA SER A 40 -6.31 0.84 15.33
C SER A 40 -5.17 0.42 16.25
N SER A 41 -4.04 1.15 16.25
CA SER A 41 -2.81 0.76 16.93
C SER A 41 -2.18 -0.54 16.42
N ASP A 42 -2.76 -1.16 15.40
CA ASP A 42 -2.18 -2.33 14.74
C ASP A 42 -0.90 -1.97 14.02
N THR A 43 -0.03 -2.95 13.89
CA THR A 43 1.23 -2.78 13.16
C THR A 43 1.28 -3.68 11.95
N TRP A 44 1.82 -3.15 10.88
CA TRP A 44 2.10 -3.90 9.67
C TRP A 44 3.56 -3.69 9.25
N THR A 45 4.22 -4.77 8.81
CA THR A 45 5.59 -4.72 8.29
C THR A 45 5.61 -5.28 6.89
N GLY A 46 6.10 -4.51 5.94
CA GLY A 46 6.17 -4.91 4.55
C GLY A 46 6.76 -3.84 3.65
N ILE A 47 6.68 -4.06 2.36
CA ILE A 47 7.13 -3.12 1.34
C ILE A 47 6.04 -2.05 1.16
N PRO A 48 6.35 -0.74 1.32
CA PRO A 48 5.36 0.32 1.31
C PRO A 48 4.86 0.66 -0.10
N ILE A 49 4.37 -0.34 -0.80
CA ILE A 49 3.73 -0.22 -2.11
C ILE A 49 2.31 -0.75 -1.97
N VAL A 50 1.35 0.01 -2.46
CA VAL A 50 -0.07 -0.32 -2.41
C VAL A 50 -0.62 -0.35 -3.82
N ALA A 51 -1.19 -1.47 -4.24
CA ALA A 51 -1.94 -1.52 -5.49
C ALA A 51 -3.19 -0.64 -5.37
N SER A 52 -3.43 0.16 -6.38
CA SER A 52 -4.52 1.14 -6.41
C SER A 52 -5.90 0.47 -6.42
N ASN A 53 -6.90 1.16 -5.87
CA ASN A 53 -8.31 0.72 -5.82
C ASN A 53 -9.06 0.85 -7.15
N MET A 54 -8.37 0.66 -8.26
CA MET A 54 -8.94 0.69 -9.61
C MET A 54 -9.51 -0.69 -9.98
N ASP A 55 -10.50 -0.71 -10.88
CA ASP A 55 -11.31 -1.89 -11.21
C ASP A 55 -10.49 -3.15 -11.56
N HIS A 56 -9.42 -2.98 -12.33
CA HIS A 56 -8.56 -4.10 -12.77
C HIS A 56 -7.26 -4.23 -11.96
N THR A 57 -7.03 -3.36 -10.99
CA THR A 57 -5.83 -3.36 -10.14
C THR A 57 -6.16 -3.77 -8.71
N GLY A 58 -7.20 -3.17 -8.13
CA GLY A 58 -7.65 -3.43 -6.75
C GLY A 58 -8.54 -4.67 -6.65
N THR A 59 -8.05 -5.83 -7.06
CA THR A 59 -8.79 -7.08 -7.10
C THR A 59 -8.30 -8.08 -6.05
N ILE A 60 -9.13 -9.06 -5.71
CA ILE A 60 -8.74 -10.16 -4.81
C ILE A 60 -7.59 -10.97 -5.41
N ALA A 61 -7.60 -11.20 -6.72
CA ALA A 61 -6.52 -11.91 -7.40
C ALA A 61 -5.18 -11.17 -7.25
N MET A 62 -5.17 -9.85 -7.43
CA MET A 62 -3.97 -9.02 -7.23
C MET A 62 -3.52 -9.07 -5.77
N CYS A 63 -4.47 -9.01 -4.82
CA CYS A 63 -4.18 -9.12 -3.40
C CYS A 63 -3.42 -10.42 -3.08
N HIS A 64 -3.91 -11.57 -3.55
CA HIS A 64 -3.26 -12.86 -3.33
C HIS A 64 -1.83 -12.94 -3.90
N ILE A 65 -1.57 -12.24 -5.00
CA ILE A 65 -0.23 -12.19 -5.59
C ILE A 65 0.68 -11.30 -4.76
N LEU A 66 0.23 -10.10 -4.42
CA LEU A 66 1.03 -9.11 -3.70
C LEU A 66 1.35 -9.49 -2.26
N MET A 67 0.50 -10.30 -1.63
CA MET A 67 0.77 -10.89 -0.32
C MET A 67 2.08 -11.66 -0.25
N LYS A 68 2.48 -12.31 -1.36
CA LYS A 68 3.73 -13.07 -1.44
C LYS A 68 4.96 -12.16 -1.34
N TYR A 69 4.79 -10.87 -1.58
CA TYR A 69 5.82 -9.84 -1.56
C TYR A 69 5.65 -8.83 -0.42
N PRO A 70 5.03 -9.17 0.68
CA PRO A 70 4.41 -8.34 1.74
C PRO A 70 4.06 -6.91 1.30
N MET A 71 3.26 -6.80 0.25
CA MET A 71 2.68 -5.54 -0.26
C MET A 71 1.18 -5.48 0.01
N LEU A 72 0.62 -4.29 -0.06
CA LEU A 72 -0.80 -4.05 0.19
C LEU A 72 -1.59 -3.90 -1.12
N THR A 73 -2.89 -4.17 -1.03
CA THR A 73 -3.84 -3.89 -2.10
C THR A 73 -5.02 -3.11 -1.55
N ALA A 74 -5.32 -1.96 -2.15
CA ALA A 74 -6.57 -1.27 -1.92
C ALA A 74 -7.64 -1.89 -2.84
N LEU A 75 -8.65 -2.53 -2.25
CA LEU A 75 -9.71 -3.18 -3.03
C LEU A 75 -10.62 -2.14 -3.68
N CYS A 76 -11.03 -2.40 -4.92
CA CYS A 76 -11.97 -1.53 -5.62
C CYS A 76 -13.39 -1.69 -5.05
N LYS A 77 -14.25 -0.70 -5.30
CA LYS A 77 -15.63 -0.65 -4.77
C LYS A 77 -16.57 -1.74 -5.30
N PHE A 78 -16.17 -2.44 -6.36
CA PHE A 78 -16.98 -3.48 -7.02
C PHE A 78 -16.69 -4.89 -6.51
N VAL A 79 -15.73 -5.06 -5.59
CA VAL A 79 -15.47 -6.37 -4.99
C VAL A 79 -16.62 -6.71 -4.04
N GLU A 80 -17.31 -7.80 -4.33
CA GLU A 80 -18.40 -8.29 -3.51
C GLU A 80 -17.88 -8.95 -2.22
N SER A 81 -18.63 -8.78 -1.12
CA SER A 81 -18.23 -9.35 0.17
C SER A 81 -18.15 -10.88 0.16
N SER A 82 -18.88 -11.54 -0.72
CA SER A 82 -18.83 -12.99 -0.94
C SER A 82 -17.51 -13.47 -1.56
N GLU A 83 -16.83 -12.61 -2.30
CA GLU A 83 -15.55 -12.93 -2.92
C GLU A 83 -14.40 -12.94 -1.91
N TRP A 84 -14.61 -12.36 -0.73
CA TRP A 84 -13.57 -12.19 0.28
C TRP A 84 -13.18 -13.49 0.97
N GLY A 85 -13.95 -14.56 0.74
CA GLY A 85 -13.73 -15.87 1.35
C GLY A 85 -13.31 -15.71 2.81
N TRP A 86 -14.28 -15.65 3.71
CA TRP A 86 -14.08 -15.54 5.16
C TRP A 86 -13.25 -16.72 5.68
N ASN A 87 -11.97 -16.71 5.34
CA ASN A 87 -11.02 -17.63 5.94
C ASN A 87 -10.27 -16.83 7.01
N ASP A 88 -10.56 -17.09 8.28
CA ASP A 88 -9.98 -16.39 9.43
C ASP A 88 -8.45 -16.28 9.36
N ASN A 89 -7.79 -17.18 8.64
CA ASN A 89 -6.36 -17.16 8.43
C ASN A 89 -5.92 -16.07 7.44
N ILE A 90 -6.77 -15.67 6.49
CA ILE A 90 -6.45 -14.61 5.52
C ILE A 90 -6.65 -13.24 6.18
N MET A 91 -7.67 -13.08 7.01
CA MET A 91 -7.95 -11.82 7.71
C MET A 91 -6.86 -11.41 8.72
N ARG A 92 -6.13 -12.38 9.29
CA ARG A 92 -5.02 -12.10 10.22
C ARG A 92 -3.71 -11.76 9.53
N THR A 93 -3.56 -12.13 8.26
CA THR A 93 -2.29 -12.02 7.54
C THR A 93 -2.25 -10.88 6.53
N VAL A 94 -3.40 -10.30 6.17
CA VAL A 94 -3.51 -9.29 5.13
C VAL A 94 -4.25 -8.07 5.64
N PRO A 95 -3.56 -6.97 5.87
CA PRO A 95 -4.21 -5.70 6.08
C PRO A 95 -4.88 -5.26 4.77
N TYR A 96 -6.20 -5.41 4.70
CA TYR A 96 -7.00 -4.80 3.65
C TYR A 96 -7.16 -3.31 3.96
N LEU A 97 -6.72 -2.45 3.07
CA LEU A 97 -7.11 -1.06 3.10
C LEU A 97 -8.46 -0.94 2.39
N PHE A 98 -9.52 -0.84 3.17
CA PHE A 98 -10.83 -0.56 2.63
C PHE A 98 -10.98 0.92 2.30
N HIS A 99 -11.47 1.20 1.11
CA HIS A 99 -12.14 2.46 0.86
C HIS A 99 -13.58 2.31 1.37
N GLY A 100 -13.77 2.60 2.67
CA GLY A 100 -15.09 2.55 3.28
C GLY A 100 -16.05 3.48 2.54
N LYS A 101 -17.27 3.00 2.29
CA LYS A 101 -18.40 3.91 2.08
C LYS A 101 -18.53 4.77 3.33
N ILE A 102 -18.30 6.05 3.18
CA ILE A 102 -18.80 7.07 4.10
C ILE A 102 -20.27 7.26 3.80
#